data_62baabb887c5431cf0df57d129d5e2f0
#
_entry.id   62baabb887c5431cf0df57d129d5e2f0
#
_cell.length_a   1.000
_cell.length_b   1.000
_cell.length_c   1.000
_cell.angle_alpha   90.00
_cell.angle_beta   90.00
_cell.angle_gamma   90.00
#
_symmetry.space_group_name_H-M   'P 1'
#
loop_
_entity.id
_entity.type
_entity.pdbx_description
1 polymer ?
#
loop_
_entity_poly.entity_id
_entity_poly.type
_entity_poly.pdbx_seq_one_letter_code
_entity_poly.pdbx_strand_id
1 'polypeptide(L)' 'MADTKKAKVQIKRTKTSLGWAYRIYIDGTYMGAGLTRASARHGAKRMLVNYERARRCTSAK' A
#
# COMPACT_ATOMS: atom_id res chain seq x y z
N MET A 1 15.17 -10.12 15.22
CA MET A 1 15.28 -9.74 14.30
C MET A 1 14.23 -9.64 13.34
N ALA A 2 13.37 -10.42 13.18
CA ALA A 2 12.32 -10.29 12.23
C ALA A 2 11.40 -9.15 12.51
N ASP A 3 11.45 -8.67 13.68
CA ASP A 3 10.58 -7.60 14.05
C ASP A 3 10.88 -6.32 13.33
N THR A 4 12.03 -6.20 12.73
CA THR A 4 12.36 -5.00 12.01
C THR A 4 11.93 -5.06 10.57
N LYS A 5 11.21 -6.08 10.18
CA LYS A 5 10.80 -6.24 8.81
C LYS A 5 9.81 -5.15 8.41
N LYS A 6 10.08 -4.48 7.30
CA LYS A 6 9.19 -3.45 6.82
C LYS A 6 8.00 -4.06 6.10
N ALA A 7 6.89 -3.34 6.11
CA ALA A 7 5.72 -3.78 5.38
C ALA A 7 6.02 -3.85 3.88
N LYS A 8 5.51 -4.88 3.24
CA LYS A 8 5.77 -5.10 1.83
C LYS A 8 4.70 -4.42 1.00
N VAL A 9 5.13 -3.54 0.09
CA VAL A 9 4.21 -2.81 -0.77
C VAL A 9 4.24 -3.43 -2.16
N GLN A 10 3.08 -3.72 -2.70
CA GLN A 10 2.96 -4.24 -4.05
C GLN A 10 1.96 -3.41 -4.83
N ILE A 11 2.28 -3.12 -6.07
CA ILE A 11 1.39 -2.39 -6.96
C ILE A 11 1.11 -3.28 -8.15
N LYS A 12 -0.16 -3.64 -8.32
CA LYS A 12 -0.57 -4.53 -9.41
C LYS A 12 -1.37 -3.76 -10.44
N ARG A 13 -1.00 -3.93 -11.71
CA ARG A 13 -1.72 -3.31 -12.80
C ARG A 13 -2.92 -4.18 -13.15
N THR A 14 -4.09 -3.58 -13.20
CA THR A 14 -5.32 -4.29 -13.47
C THR A 14 -6.13 -3.52 -14.50
N LYS A 15 -6.68 -4.24 -15.47
CA LYS A 15 -7.53 -3.61 -16.47
C LYS A 15 -8.95 -3.54 -15.95
N THR A 16 -9.54 -2.36 -16.04
CA THR A 16 -10.92 -2.15 -15.62
C THR A 16 -11.72 -1.63 -16.81
N SER A 17 -13.02 -1.49 -16.62
CA SER A 17 -13.88 -0.98 -17.67
C SER A 17 -13.52 0.44 -18.07
N LEU A 18 -12.90 1.18 -17.18
CA LEU A 18 -12.49 2.55 -17.45
C LEU A 18 -11.04 2.66 -17.94
N GLY A 19 -10.36 1.52 -18.05
CA GLY A 19 -8.97 1.51 -18.48
C GLY A 19 -8.10 0.81 -17.47
N TRP A 20 -6.81 1.12 -17.50
CA TRP A 20 -5.86 0.50 -16.60
C TRP A 20 -5.86 1.21 -15.25
N ALA A 21 -5.80 0.42 -14.19
CA ALA A 21 -5.69 0.94 -12.83
C ALA A 21 -4.58 0.20 -12.12
N TYR A 22 -4.00 0.83 -11.12
CA TYR A 22 -2.92 0.25 -10.33
C TYR A 22 -3.42 0.05 -8.91
N ARG A 23 -3.52 -1.21 -8.49
CA ARG A 23 -4.00 -1.53 -7.15
C ARG A 23 -2.82 -1.62 -6.20
N ILE A 24 -2.98 -1.05 -5.03
CA ILE A 24 -1.94 -0.98 -4.03
C ILE A 24 -2.24 -1.96 -2.91
N TYR A 25 -1.28 -2.85 -2.64
CA TYR A 25 -1.40 -3.82 -1.56
C TYR A 25 -0.26 -3.64 -0.58
N ILE A 26 -0.56 -3.66 0.69
CA ILE A 26 0.44 -3.61 1.73
C ILE A 26 0.28 -4.86 2.58
N ASP A 27 1.34 -5.68 2.62
CA ASP A 27 1.34 -6.97 3.32
C ASP A 27 0.19 -7.85 2.85
N GLY A 28 -0.12 -7.77 1.57
CA GLY A 28 -1.18 -8.59 1.01
C GLY A 28 -2.57 -8.04 1.19
N THR A 29 -2.70 -6.90 1.84
CA THR A 29 -4.00 -6.29 2.09
C THR A 29 -4.24 -5.17 1.08
N TYR A 30 -5.40 -5.20 0.44
CA TYR A 30 -5.76 -4.16 -0.52
C TYR A 30 -5.97 -2.84 0.21
N MET A 31 -5.20 -1.83 -0.18
CA MET A 31 -5.24 -0.54 0.49
C MET A 31 -5.86 0.56 -0.37
N GLY A 32 -5.75 0.44 -1.67
CA GLY A 32 -6.28 1.47 -2.53
C GLY A 32 -5.82 1.29 -3.96
N ALA A 33 -6.12 2.28 -4.79
CA ALA A 33 -5.77 2.19 -6.20
C ALA A 33 -5.49 3.57 -6.76
N GLY A 34 -4.75 3.60 -7.86
CA GLY A 34 -4.47 4.84 -8.57
C GLY A 34 -4.69 4.65 -10.05
N LEU A 35 -4.93 5.74 -10.76
CA LEU A 35 -5.17 5.67 -12.19
C LEU A 35 -3.88 5.67 -13.00
N THR A 36 -2.81 6.16 -12.41
CA THR A 36 -1.52 6.17 -13.08
C THR A 36 -0.49 5.57 -12.15
N ARG A 37 0.65 5.16 -12.74
CA ARG A 37 1.71 4.59 -11.96
C ARG A 37 2.27 5.58 -10.93
N ALA A 38 2.46 6.82 -11.35
CA ALA A 38 2.97 7.84 -10.46
C ALA A 38 2.01 8.10 -9.30
N SER A 39 0.72 8.18 -9.62
CA SER A 39 -0.30 8.38 -8.61
C SER A 39 -0.34 7.22 -7.62
N ALA A 40 -0.22 5.99 -8.14
CA ALA A 40 -0.23 4.82 -7.29
C ALA A 40 0.98 4.80 -6.36
N ARG A 41 2.15 5.16 -6.87
CA ARG A 41 3.36 5.18 -6.04
C ARG A 41 3.26 6.23 -4.95
N HIS A 42 2.71 7.40 -5.27
CA HIS A 42 2.51 8.44 -4.28
C HIS A 42 1.54 7.98 -3.20
N GLY A 43 0.43 7.39 -3.64
CA GLY A 43 -0.56 6.89 -2.71
C GLY A 43 0.00 5.79 -1.83
N ALA A 44 0.78 4.90 -2.43
CA ALA A 44 1.37 3.80 -1.67
C ALA A 44 2.29 4.31 -0.58
N LYS A 45 3.06 5.33 -0.89
CA LYS A 45 3.98 5.91 0.08
C LYS A 45 3.22 6.46 1.29
N ARG A 46 2.14 7.20 1.02
CA ARG A 46 1.35 7.78 2.10
C ARG A 46 0.64 6.70 2.90
N MET A 47 0.12 5.70 2.20
CA MET A 47 -0.57 4.61 2.86
C MET A 47 0.37 3.80 3.74
N LEU A 48 1.60 3.63 3.27
CA LEU A 48 2.59 2.88 4.04
C LEU A 48 2.91 3.57 5.35
N VAL A 49 3.06 4.89 5.32
CA VAL A 49 3.33 5.66 6.52
C VAL A 49 2.18 5.50 7.51
N ASN A 50 0.95 5.63 7.01
CA ASN A 50 -0.23 5.51 7.88
C ASN A 50 -0.35 4.09 8.42
N TYR A 51 -0.06 3.10 7.59
CA TYR A 51 -0.14 1.71 7.99
C TYR A 51 0.84 1.39 9.10
N GLU A 52 2.07 1.85 8.95
CA GLU A 52 3.09 1.61 9.96
C GLU A 52 2.79 2.35 11.25
N ARG A 53 2.23 3.55 11.13
CA ARG A 53 1.84 4.32 12.30
C ARG A 53 0.73 3.61 13.08
N ALA A 54 -0.24 3.07 12.36
CA ALA A 54 -1.33 2.35 12.98
C ALA A 54 -0.83 1.09 13.66
N ARG A 55 0.08 0.37 13.02
CA ARG A 55 0.66 -0.83 13.62
C ARG A 55 1.42 -0.49 14.88
N ARG A 56 2.18 0.59 14.83
CA ARG A 56 2.97 1.00 15.98
C ARG A 56 2.09 1.36 17.16
N CYS A 57 1.00 2.09 16.89
CA CYS A 57 0.07 2.45 17.95
C CYS A 57 -0.58 1.23 18.55
N THR A 58 -0.95 0.28 17.72
CA THR A 58 -1.56 -0.95 18.20
C THR A 58 -0.57 -1.76 19.01
N SER A 59 0.67 -1.80 18.57
CA SER A 59 1.69 -2.56 19.30
C SER A 59 2.01 -1.96 20.64
N ALA A 60 1.87 -0.67 20.75
CA ALA A 60 2.23 0.01 21.99
C ALA A 60 1.34 -0.39 23.14
N LYS A 61 0.24 -1.00 22.85
CA LYS A 61 -0.57 -1.49 23.94
C LYS A 61 -0.07 -2.81 24.44
#